data_8a07620ae081e1d59c3859da1408fd80
#
_entry.id   8a07620ae081e1d59c3859da1408fd80
#
_cell.length_a   1.000
_cell.length_b   1.000
_cell.length_c   1.000
_cell.angle_alpha   90.00
_cell.angle_beta   90.00
_cell.angle_gamma   90.00
#
_symmetry.space_group_name_H-M   'P 1'
#
loop_
_entity.id
_entity.type
_entity.pdbx_description
1 polymer ?
#
loop_
_entity_poly.entity_id
_entity_poly.type
_entity_poly.pdbx_seq_one_letter_code
_entity_poly.pdbx_strand_id
1 'polypeptide(L)'
;DLRLSDAFEKETEDPEIELVCHVYNINSGKNTPLLSKCQTLREYMYFVDMVRKNNEISGNLEDAIEKAINQCMEENVLRDFLAQHREEVMHVMTLDYTFERRLEMQRAEAIEDGERIGKEIGKRRKIVRADS
;
A
#
# COMPACT_ATOMS: atom_id res chain seq x y z
N ASP A 1 11.99 0.69 9.50
CA ASP A 1 12.58 -0.65 9.63
C ASP A 1 11.63 -1.52 10.45
N LEU A 2 11.56 -2.79 10.13
CA LEU A 2 10.84 -3.81 10.87
C LEU A 2 11.86 -4.83 11.36
N ARG A 3 11.74 -5.25 12.63
CA ARG A 3 12.62 -6.26 13.21
C ARG A 3 11.83 -7.50 13.55
N LEU A 4 12.42 -8.67 13.35
CA LEU A 4 11.80 -9.94 13.72
C LEU A 4 11.50 -10.01 15.22
N SER A 5 12.42 -9.49 16.05
CA SER A 5 12.25 -9.44 17.50
C SER A 5 11.05 -8.63 17.97
N ASP A 6 10.59 -7.64 17.19
CA ASP A 6 9.40 -6.83 17.49
C ASP A 6 8.09 -7.66 17.45
N ALA A 7 8.13 -8.84 16.80
CA ALA A 7 7.00 -9.77 16.69
C ALA A 7 7.01 -10.89 17.74
N PHE A 8 7.99 -10.93 18.64
CA PHE A 8 8.06 -11.95 19.68
C PHE A 8 7.03 -11.70 20.79
N GLU A 9 6.45 -12.76 21.33
CA GLU A 9 5.51 -12.65 22.46
C GLU A 9 6.17 -12.10 23.74
N LYS A 10 7.48 -12.34 23.89
CA LYS A 10 8.29 -11.80 24.98
C LYS A 10 9.37 -10.91 24.40
N GLU A 11 9.43 -9.69 24.91
CA GLU A 11 10.51 -8.76 24.57
C GLU A 11 11.87 -9.36 24.96
N THR A 12 12.84 -9.25 24.06
CA THR A 12 14.23 -9.64 24.28
C THR A 12 15.16 -8.54 23.78
N GLU A 13 16.11 -8.16 24.60
CA GLU A 13 17.12 -7.15 24.23
C GLU A 13 18.24 -7.73 23.34
N ASP A 14 18.47 -9.06 23.44
CA ASP A 14 19.54 -9.75 22.72
C ASP A 14 18.99 -11.05 22.07
N PRO A 15 18.32 -10.95 20.90
CA PRO A 15 17.84 -12.12 20.18
C PRO A 15 19.00 -12.90 19.57
N GLU A 16 19.00 -14.23 19.68
CA GLU A 16 20.01 -15.09 19.03
C GLU A 16 19.98 -14.99 17.50
N ILE A 17 18.82 -14.67 16.94
CA ILE A 17 18.62 -14.44 15.50
C ILE A 17 17.79 -13.18 15.32
N GLU A 18 18.29 -12.23 14.55
CA GLU A 18 17.57 -11.03 14.17
C GLU A 18 17.48 -10.89 12.65
N LEU A 19 16.29 -10.58 12.15
CA LEU A 19 16.06 -10.17 10.77
C LEU A 19 15.57 -8.73 10.75
N VAL A 20 16.25 -7.87 10.03
CA VAL A 20 15.86 -6.47 9.84
C VAL A 20 15.39 -6.25 8.41
N CYS A 21 14.13 -5.84 8.25
CA CYS A 21 13.58 -5.44 6.97
C CYS A 21 13.59 -3.91 6.84
N HIS A 22 14.27 -3.40 5.82
CA HIS A 22 14.26 -1.97 5.48
C HIS A 22 13.12 -1.70 4.49
N VAL A 23 12.11 -0.97 4.94
CA VAL A 23 10.96 -0.58 4.10
C VAL A 23 11.15 0.84 3.62
N TYR A 24 11.14 1.03 2.30
CA TYR A 24 11.25 2.34 1.65
C TYR A 24 9.91 2.72 1.00
N ASN A 25 9.36 3.84 1.42
CA ASN A 25 8.21 4.42 0.75
C ASN A 25 8.67 5.13 -0.52
N ILE A 26 8.33 4.58 -1.69
CA ILE A 26 8.70 5.09 -3.01
C ILE A 26 7.60 5.92 -3.67
N ASN A 27 6.49 6.19 -2.99
CA ASN A 27 5.43 7.03 -3.53
C ASN A 27 5.95 8.44 -3.87
N SER A 28 5.25 9.11 -4.78
CA SER A 28 5.60 10.45 -5.25
C SER A 28 5.81 11.41 -4.07
N GLY A 29 6.89 12.17 -4.12
CA GLY A 29 7.30 13.07 -3.03
C GLY A 29 7.96 12.41 -1.81
N LYS A 30 8.12 11.08 -1.81
CA LYS A 30 8.84 10.34 -0.78
C LYS A 30 10.18 9.82 -1.32
N ASN A 31 11.15 9.59 -0.41
CA ASN A 31 12.48 9.05 -0.76
C ASN A 31 13.13 9.69 -2.01
N THR A 32 13.04 10.99 -2.13
CA THR A 32 13.63 11.76 -3.24
C THR A 32 15.09 11.39 -3.52
N PRO A 33 15.97 11.15 -2.52
CA PRO A 33 17.35 10.73 -2.78
C PRO A 33 17.47 9.38 -3.48
N LEU A 34 16.59 8.42 -3.18
CA LEU A 34 16.55 7.10 -3.84
C LEU A 34 16.05 7.24 -5.26
N LEU A 35 14.91 7.93 -5.44
CA LEU A 35 14.28 8.14 -6.74
C LEU A 35 15.17 8.96 -7.69
N SER A 36 15.96 9.91 -7.18
CA SER A 36 16.89 10.68 -8.00
C SER A 36 18.03 9.85 -8.59
N LYS A 37 18.41 8.76 -7.92
CA LYS A 37 19.52 7.88 -8.33
C LYS A 37 19.07 6.73 -9.23
N CYS A 38 17.77 6.40 -9.26
CA CYS A 38 17.25 5.29 -10.04
C CYS A 38 16.14 5.79 -10.99
N GLN A 39 16.51 5.97 -12.26
CA GLN A 39 15.57 6.43 -13.29
C GLN A 39 14.41 5.46 -13.46
N THR A 40 14.66 4.17 -13.58
CA THR A 40 13.61 3.15 -13.77
C THR A 40 12.60 3.16 -12.61
N LEU A 41 13.07 3.32 -11.38
CA LEU A 41 12.19 3.39 -10.22
C LEU A 41 11.32 4.65 -10.25
N ARG A 42 11.89 5.78 -10.66
CA ARG A 42 11.15 7.04 -10.83
C ARG A 42 10.10 6.95 -11.92
N GLU A 43 10.44 6.34 -13.05
CA GLU A 43 9.51 6.10 -14.17
C GLU A 43 8.39 5.14 -13.77
N TYR A 44 8.71 4.09 -13.01
CA TYR A 44 7.71 3.19 -12.46
C TYR A 44 6.73 3.92 -11.53
N MET A 45 7.22 4.78 -10.64
CA MET A 45 6.36 5.57 -9.77
C MET A 45 5.47 6.54 -10.55
N TYR A 46 6.01 7.14 -11.60
CA TYR A 46 5.22 7.98 -12.49
C TYR A 46 4.06 7.20 -13.13
N PHE A 47 4.35 6.00 -13.64
CA PHE A 47 3.32 5.11 -14.19
C PHE A 47 2.25 4.75 -13.16
N VAL A 48 2.63 4.36 -11.93
CA VAL A 48 1.68 4.05 -10.85
C VAL A 48 0.79 5.26 -10.51
N ASP A 49 1.38 6.45 -10.42
CA ASP A 49 0.62 7.69 -10.17
C ASP A 49 -0.36 8.01 -11.30
N MET A 50 0.01 7.73 -12.55
CA MET A 50 -0.90 7.88 -13.71
C MET A 50 -2.07 6.90 -13.64
N VAL A 51 -1.83 5.65 -13.27
CA VAL A 51 -2.91 4.67 -13.06
C VAL A 51 -3.88 5.15 -11.98
N ARG A 52 -3.37 5.62 -10.83
CA ARG A 52 -4.19 6.13 -9.73
C ARG A 52 -5.06 7.30 -10.17
N LYS A 53 -4.47 8.30 -10.81
CA LYS A 53 -5.20 9.47 -11.33
C LYS A 53 -6.27 9.10 -12.34
N ASN A 54 -5.95 8.22 -13.28
CA ASN A 54 -6.91 7.77 -14.27
C ASN A 54 -8.06 6.99 -13.63
N ASN A 55 -7.77 6.17 -12.63
CA ASN A 55 -8.79 5.41 -11.91
C ASN A 55 -9.72 6.29 -11.07
N GLU A 56 -9.21 7.35 -10.45
CA GLU A 56 -10.03 8.35 -9.75
C GLU A 56 -11.03 9.03 -10.69
N ILE A 57 -10.65 9.24 -11.94
CA ILE A 57 -11.50 9.89 -12.95
C ILE A 57 -12.50 8.92 -13.57
N SER A 58 -12.05 7.73 -13.98
CA SER A 58 -12.86 6.77 -14.74
C SER A 58 -13.70 5.83 -13.86
N GLY A 59 -13.20 5.54 -12.65
CA GLY A 59 -13.77 4.50 -11.78
C GLY A 59 -13.64 3.08 -12.32
N ASN A 60 -12.94 2.89 -13.45
CA ASN A 60 -12.65 1.60 -14.07
C ASN A 60 -11.15 1.38 -14.10
N LEU A 61 -10.69 0.38 -13.35
CA LEU A 61 -9.27 0.11 -13.18
C LEU A 61 -8.59 -0.36 -14.48
N GLU A 62 -9.22 -1.23 -15.25
CA GLU A 62 -8.65 -1.73 -16.50
C GLU A 62 -8.46 -0.60 -17.51
N ASP A 63 -9.46 0.24 -17.70
CA ASP A 63 -9.38 1.43 -18.56
C ASP A 63 -8.31 2.40 -18.06
N ALA A 64 -8.18 2.56 -16.73
CA ALA A 64 -7.19 3.44 -16.12
C ALA A 64 -5.76 2.96 -16.37
N ILE A 65 -5.50 1.65 -16.26
CA ILE A 65 -4.20 1.05 -16.53
C ILE A 65 -3.87 1.18 -18.01
N GLU A 66 -4.80 0.83 -18.90
CA GLU A 66 -4.60 0.92 -20.34
C GLU A 66 -4.27 2.36 -20.77
N LYS A 67 -4.98 3.33 -20.23
CA LYS A 67 -4.76 4.75 -20.49
C LYS A 67 -3.39 5.21 -19.99
N ALA A 68 -2.99 4.76 -18.79
CA ALA A 68 -1.67 5.07 -18.23
C ALA A 68 -0.53 4.46 -19.06
N ILE A 69 -0.68 3.22 -19.55
CA ILE A 69 0.28 2.60 -20.45
C ILE A 69 0.45 3.43 -21.71
N ASN A 70 -0.65 3.81 -22.37
CA ASN A 70 -0.58 4.60 -23.61
C ASN A 70 0.07 5.98 -23.37
N GLN A 71 -0.30 6.68 -22.31
CA GLN A 71 0.28 7.97 -21.95
C GLN A 71 1.79 7.86 -21.66
N CYS A 72 2.20 6.89 -20.85
CA CYS A 72 3.62 6.66 -20.56
C CYS A 72 4.43 6.31 -21.81
N MET A 73 3.86 5.53 -22.73
CA MET A 73 4.51 5.21 -24.01
C MET A 73 4.68 6.46 -24.90
N GLU A 74 3.69 7.34 -24.95
CA GLU A 74 3.76 8.61 -25.68
C GLU A 74 4.83 9.55 -25.09
N GLU A 75 4.94 9.58 -23.77
CA GLU A 75 5.91 10.39 -23.03
C GLU A 75 7.31 9.76 -22.92
N ASN A 76 7.51 8.60 -23.54
CA ASN A 76 8.76 7.83 -23.50
C ASN A 76 9.18 7.38 -22.08
N VAL A 77 8.19 7.14 -21.21
CA VAL A 77 8.35 6.62 -19.85
C VAL A 77 8.16 5.12 -19.88
N LEU A 78 9.16 4.32 -19.47
CA LEU A 78 9.14 2.85 -19.53
C LEU A 78 8.70 2.28 -20.89
N ARG A 79 8.88 3.02 -21.98
CA ARG A 79 8.27 2.74 -23.27
C ARG A 79 8.53 1.32 -23.77
N ASP A 80 9.80 0.91 -23.81
CA ASP A 80 10.17 -0.40 -24.36
C ASP A 80 9.66 -1.53 -23.46
N PHE A 81 9.69 -1.35 -22.18
CA PHE A 81 9.16 -2.29 -21.21
C PHE A 81 7.65 -2.44 -21.35
N LEU A 82 6.90 -1.35 -21.38
CA LEU A 82 5.44 -1.35 -21.50
C LEU A 82 4.98 -1.90 -22.86
N ALA A 83 5.76 -1.67 -23.92
CA ALA A 83 5.46 -2.21 -25.24
C ALA A 83 5.62 -3.74 -25.30
N GLN A 84 6.63 -4.29 -24.60
CA GLN A 84 6.93 -5.72 -24.59
C GLN A 84 6.05 -6.51 -23.59
N HIS A 85 5.66 -5.89 -22.46
CA HIS A 85 5.03 -6.55 -21.33
C HIS A 85 3.62 -6.02 -21.00
N ARG A 86 2.93 -5.46 -22.00
CA ARG A 86 1.63 -4.82 -21.81
C ARG A 86 0.60 -5.68 -21.08
N GLU A 87 0.44 -6.93 -21.52
CA GLU A 87 -0.55 -7.86 -20.92
C GLU A 87 -0.17 -8.27 -19.49
N GLU A 88 1.12 -8.51 -19.25
CA GLU A 88 1.63 -8.83 -17.91
C GLU A 88 1.43 -7.67 -16.95
N VAL A 89 1.72 -6.45 -17.39
CA VAL A 89 1.53 -5.23 -16.59
C VAL A 89 0.05 -5.03 -16.26
N MET A 90 -0.85 -5.20 -17.24
CA MET A 90 -2.30 -5.13 -17.01
C MET A 90 -2.73 -6.13 -15.94
N HIS A 91 -2.27 -7.37 -16.03
CA HIS A 91 -2.64 -8.44 -15.09
C HIS A 91 -2.11 -8.17 -13.67
N VAL A 92 -0.82 -7.84 -13.55
CA VAL A 92 -0.16 -7.59 -12.24
C VAL A 92 -0.77 -6.37 -11.56
N MET A 93 -0.94 -5.26 -12.28
CA MET A 93 -1.53 -4.05 -11.71
C MET A 93 -2.97 -4.26 -11.23
N THR A 94 -3.75 -5.05 -11.96
CA THR A 94 -5.12 -5.40 -11.54
C THR A 94 -5.13 -6.22 -10.25
N LEU A 95 -4.20 -7.18 -10.12
CA LEU A 95 -4.05 -7.98 -8.90
C LEU A 95 -3.62 -7.14 -7.70
N ASP A 96 -2.58 -6.33 -7.86
CA ASP A 96 -2.04 -5.48 -6.78
C ASP A 96 -3.08 -4.50 -6.26
N TYR A 97 -3.79 -3.82 -7.17
CA TYR A 97 -4.83 -2.87 -6.79
C TYR A 97 -6.01 -3.55 -6.07
N THR A 98 -6.38 -4.75 -6.49
CA THR A 98 -7.42 -5.54 -5.84
C THR A 98 -6.98 -5.97 -4.44
N PHE A 99 -5.73 -6.32 -4.27
CA PHE A 99 -5.16 -6.69 -2.98
C PHE A 99 -5.08 -5.50 -2.02
N GLU A 100 -4.57 -4.35 -2.46
CA GLU A 100 -4.56 -3.11 -1.68
C GLU A 100 -5.96 -2.73 -1.19
N ARG A 101 -6.95 -2.76 -2.10
CA ARG A 101 -8.34 -2.46 -1.76
C ARG A 101 -8.93 -3.42 -0.73
N ARG A 102 -8.61 -4.71 -0.81
CA ARG A 102 -9.02 -5.69 0.20
C ARG A 102 -8.40 -5.40 1.55
N LEU A 103 -7.12 -5.05 1.60
CA LEU A 103 -6.43 -4.69 2.84
C LEU A 103 -7.03 -3.42 3.46
N GLU A 104 -7.37 -2.42 2.66
CA GLU A 104 -8.02 -1.20 3.14
C GLU A 104 -9.39 -1.50 3.75
N MET A 105 -10.21 -2.33 3.08
CA MET A 105 -11.50 -2.77 3.59
C MET A 105 -11.35 -3.53 4.92
N GLN A 106 -10.44 -4.49 5.00
CA GLN A 106 -10.16 -5.23 6.24
C GLN A 106 -9.69 -4.32 7.38
N ARG A 107 -8.86 -3.32 7.09
CA ARG A 107 -8.42 -2.33 8.09
C ARG A 107 -9.58 -1.47 8.57
N ALA A 108 -10.44 -1.02 7.66
CA ALA A 108 -11.61 -0.23 8.01
C ALA A 108 -12.58 -1.01 8.90
N GLU A 109 -12.87 -2.28 8.55
CA GLU A 109 -13.69 -3.19 9.35
C GLU A 109 -13.09 -3.44 10.74
N ALA A 110 -11.78 -3.67 10.82
CA ALA A 110 -11.09 -3.89 12.11
C ALA A 110 -11.13 -2.65 13.00
N ILE A 111 -11.03 -1.45 12.45
CA ILE A 111 -11.16 -0.18 13.19
C ILE A 111 -12.58 -0.02 13.71
N GLU A 112 -13.59 -0.26 12.87
CA GLU A 112 -15.00 -0.17 13.27
C GLU A 112 -15.37 -1.16 14.37
N ASP A 113 -14.91 -2.40 14.26
CA ASP A 113 -15.08 -3.44 15.29
C ASP A 113 -14.38 -3.06 16.60
N GLY A 114 -13.15 -2.55 16.53
CA GLY A 114 -12.41 -2.07 17.67
C GLY A 114 -13.12 -0.92 18.40
N GLU A 115 -13.68 0.04 17.66
CA GLU A 115 -14.48 1.13 18.24
C GLU A 115 -15.77 0.62 18.89
N ARG A 116 -16.46 -0.31 18.25
CA ARG A 116 -17.69 -0.92 18.76
C ARG A 116 -17.42 -1.64 20.10
N ILE A 117 -16.41 -2.49 20.13
CA ILE A 117 -15.98 -3.22 21.34
C ILE A 117 -15.57 -2.24 22.44
N GLY A 118 -14.79 -1.21 22.11
CA GLY A 118 -14.37 -0.20 23.07
C GLY A 118 -15.54 0.57 23.70
N LYS A 119 -16.56 0.93 22.89
CA LYS A 119 -17.80 1.56 23.36
C LYS A 119 -18.60 0.65 24.28
N GLU A 120 -18.69 -0.65 23.99
CA GLU A 120 -19.38 -1.64 24.85
C GLU A 120 -18.67 -1.83 26.20
N ILE A 121 -17.36 -1.97 26.18
CA ILE A 121 -16.55 -2.08 27.41
C ILE A 121 -16.70 -0.82 28.26
N GLY A 122 -16.66 0.36 27.62
CA GLY A 122 -16.87 1.64 28.32
C GLY A 122 -18.25 1.75 28.98
N LYS A 123 -19.32 1.29 28.32
CA LYS A 123 -20.66 1.24 28.90
C LYS A 123 -20.74 0.30 30.10
N ARG A 124 -20.19 -0.93 30.01
CA ARG A 124 -20.16 -1.91 31.11
C ARG A 124 -19.43 -1.35 32.35
N ARG A 125 -18.28 -0.68 32.16
CA ARG A 125 -17.54 -0.07 33.26
C ARG A 125 -18.30 1.07 33.96
N LYS A 126 -19.11 1.85 33.23
CA LYS A 126 -19.94 2.90 33.81
C LYS A 126 -21.08 2.32 34.66
N ILE A 127 -21.71 1.23 34.23
CA ILE A 127 -22.79 0.56 34.98
C ILE A 127 -22.23 0.01 36.31
N VAL A 128 -21.11 -0.71 36.27
CA VAL A 128 -20.49 -1.27 37.50
C VAL A 128 -20.08 -0.20 38.51
N ARG A 129 -19.71 1.02 38.05
CA ARG A 129 -19.38 2.14 38.96
C ARG A 129 -20.62 2.85 39.53
N ALA A 130 -21.78 2.74 38.87
CA ALA A 130 -23.02 3.35 39.35
C ALA A 130 -23.71 2.50 40.40
N ASP A 131 -23.45 1.18 40.42
CA ASP A 131 -24.04 0.21 41.41
C ASP A 131 -23.15 0.00 42.64
N SER A 132 -22.04 0.72 42.74
CA SER A 132 -21.13 0.69 43.90
C SER A 132 -21.21 1.97 44.70
#